data_6a8de4549806177646cd5698eb925673
#
_entry.id   6a8de4549806177646cd5698eb925673
#
_cell.length_a   1.000
_cell.length_b   1.000
_cell.length_c   1.000
_cell.angle_alpha   90.00
_cell.angle_beta   90.00
_cell.angle_gamma   90.00
#
_symmetry.space_group_name_H-M   'P 1'
#
loop_
_entity.id
_entity.type
_entity.pdbx_description
1 polymer ?
#
loop_
_entity_poly.entity_id
_entity_poly.type
_entity_poly.pdbx_seq_one_letter_code
_entity_poly.pdbx_strand_id
1 'polypeptide(L)'
;MSNIWIKGWSGRLGNNIIQLKNAIQLAVSKNYNVIMPRHKYFSKTYICLNKQIGINSKRISDPNNYFYTSDLPNIDYNRVLQILKDCFTIKDVKALDAEDLVIHIRSGDIFDKDPHPGYIMPPLSYYVDIIRANTFKIIYLIAEDQKNPCINALLKLYPTIQFELQPLEKDIRLILGAVNVVSSYGSMIDSLLLFSNNIKRIYRPSYSTILFKLESVEYIITDLDEYKESMSPWRNTQEQLDKMINLSNLQYI
;
A
#
# COMPACT_ATOMS: atom_id res chain seq x y z
N MET A 1 -16.80 -6.64 30.28
CA MET A 1 -16.68 -6.66 28.83
C MET A 1 -15.25 -6.35 28.42
N SER A 2 -14.76 -6.85 27.28
CA SER A 2 -13.39 -6.57 26.84
C SER A 2 -13.41 -5.72 25.58
N ASN A 3 -12.45 -4.81 25.47
CA ASN A 3 -12.22 -3.98 24.29
C ASN A 3 -10.82 -4.25 23.75
N ILE A 4 -10.70 -4.40 22.47
CA ILE A 4 -9.42 -4.36 21.76
C ILE A 4 -8.95 -2.90 21.76
N TRP A 5 -7.72 -2.66 22.18
CA TRP A 5 -7.17 -1.32 22.31
C TRP A 5 -5.91 -1.14 21.48
N ILE A 6 -6.01 -0.33 20.42
CA ILE A 6 -4.87 0.17 19.67
C ILE A 6 -4.27 1.35 20.45
N LYS A 7 -3.07 1.20 21.02
CA LYS A 7 -2.43 2.22 21.87
C LYS A 7 -1.95 3.43 21.07
N GLY A 8 -1.54 3.22 19.82
CA GLY A 8 -1.01 4.23 18.93
C GLY A 8 -0.87 3.70 17.51
N TRP A 9 -0.66 4.58 16.56
CA TRP A 9 -0.42 4.20 15.17
C TRP A 9 1.08 3.97 14.93
N SER A 10 1.43 2.90 14.25
CA SER A 10 2.80 2.53 13.91
C SER A 10 3.03 2.70 12.41
N GLY A 11 4.08 3.43 12.05
CA GLY A 11 4.43 3.68 10.66
C GLY A 11 3.44 4.61 9.94
N ARG A 12 3.31 4.42 8.61
CA ARG A 12 2.50 5.25 7.74
C ARG A 12 1.12 4.65 7.48
N LEU A 13 0.29 5.33 6.67
CA LEU A 13 -1.12 4.97 6.42
C LEU A 13 -1.33 3.49 6.10
N GLY A 14 -0.52 2.90 5.21
CA GLY A 14 -0.65 1.47 4.88
C GLY A 14 -0.57 0.58 6.11
N ASN A 15 0.42 0.83 6.97
CA ASN A 15 0.59 0.11 8.23
C ASN A 15 -0.59 0.36 9.20
N ASN A 16 -1.09 1.59 9.26
CA ASN A 16 -2.24 1.92 10.13
C ASN A 16 -3.53 1.21 9.69
N ILE A 17 -3.73 1.05 8.38
CA ILE A 17 -4.84 0.26 7.84
C ILE A 17 -4.71 -1.22 8.25
N ILE A 18 -3.51 -1.80 8.15
CA ILE A 18 -3.23 -3.17 8.59
C ILE A 18 -3.53 -3.33 10.08
N GLN A 19 -3.04 -2.42 10.91
CA GLN A 19 -3.31 -2.44 12.36
C GLN A 19 -4.81 -2.43 12.66
N LEU A 20 -5.55 -1.51 12.04
CA LEU A 20 -6.99 -1.39 12.25
C LEU A 20 -7.73 -2.64 11.76
N LYS A 21 -7.40 -3.15 10.57
CA LYS A 21 -7.97 -4.36 10.00
C LYS A 21 -7.76 -5.56 10.94
N ASN A 22 -6.54 -5.76 11.44
CA ASN A 22 -6.21 -6.87 12.36
C ASN A 22 -6.96 -6.75 13.69
N ALA A 23 -7.02 -5.53 14.25
CA ALA A 23 -7.78 -5.26 15.47
C ALA A 23 -9.28 -5.52 15.30
N ILE A 24 -9.88 -5.11 14.17
CA ILE A 24 -11.28 -5.39 13.84
C ILE A 24 -11.50 -6.90 13.70
N GLN A 25 -10.62 -7.61 13.00
CA GLN A 25 -10.73 -9.05 12.79
C GLN A 25 -10.75 -9.80 14.14
N LEU A 26 -9.84 -9.46 15.04
CA LEU A 26 -9.81 -10.02 16.39
C LEU A 26 -11.06 -9.64 17.21
N ALA A 27 -11.51 -8.39 17.08
CA ALA A 27 -12.70 -7.92 17.79
C ALA A 27 -13.98 -8.63 17.33
N VAL A 28 -14.13 -8.82 16.00
CA VAL A 28 -15.27 -9.55 15.43
C VAL A 28 -15.30 -10.99 15.93
N SER A 29 -14.16 -11.70 15.93
CA SER A 29 -14.09 -13.11 16.38
C SER A 29 -14.45 -13.29 17.86
N LYS A 30 -14.13 -12.29 18.69
CA LYS A 30 -14.35 -12.36 20.16
C LYS A 30 -15.59 -11.60 20.62
N ASN A 31 -16.32 -10.99 19.70
CA ASN A 31 -17.43 -10.08 20.00
C ASN A 31 -17.03 -8.95 20.96
N TYR A 32 -15.86 -8.34 20.73
CA TYR A 32 -15.33 -7.21 21.49
C TYR A 32 -15.48 -5.91 20.71
N ASN A 33 -15.42 -4.77 21.37
CA ASN A 33 -15.35 -3.47 20.73
C ASN A 33 -13.89 -3.10 20.42
N VAL A 34 -13.67 -2.09 19.57
CA VAL A 34 -12.33 -1.55 19.28
C VAL A 34 -12.23 -0.12 19.77
N ILE A 35 -11.16 0.19 20.50
CA ILE A 35 -10.78 1.55 20.90
C ILE A 35 -9.47 1.88 20.17
N MET A 36 -9.41 3.06 19.55
CA MET A 36 -8.23 3.51 18.80
C MET A 36 -8.00 5.01 18.95
N PRO A 37 -6.76 5.49 18.77
CA PRO A 37 -6.48 6.92 18.76
C PRO A 37 -7.11 7.60 17.51
N ARG A 38 -7.24 8.93 17.57
CA ARG A 38 -7.65 9.73 16.41
C ARG A 38 -6.68 9.51 15.23
N HIS A 39 -7.22 9.51 14.03
CA HIS A 39 -6.45 9.39 12.80
C HIS A 39 -7.10 10.23 11.69
N LYS A 40 -6.27 10.85 10.82
CA LYS A 40 -6.79 11.72 9.75
C LYS A 40 -7.76 11.00 8.80
N TYR A 41 -7.49 9.73 8.50
CA TYR A 41 -8.23 8.95 7.51
C TYR A 41 -9.23 7.95 8.13
N PHE A 42 -9.42 7.97 9.45
CA PHE A 42 -10.43 7.16 10.13
C PHE A 42 -11.40 8.06 10.91
N SER A 43 -12.68 7.94 10.59
CA SER A 43 -13.74 8.78 11.18
C SER A 43 -14.11 8.40 12.62
N LYS A 44 -13.65 7.25 13.09
CA LYS A 44 -14.02 6.70 14.40
C LYS A 44 -12.82 6.57 15.32
N THR A 45 -13.04 6.71 16.61
CA THR A 45 -12.10 6.35 17.69
C THR A 45 -12.61 5.18 18.51
N TYR A 46 -13.83 4.74 18.24
CA TYR A 46 -14.50 3.62 18.87
C TYR A 46 -15.40 2.89 17.87
N ILE A 47 -15.26 1.57 17.80
CA ILE A 47 -16.10 0.69 16.98
C ILE A 47 -16.90 -0.19 17.93
N CYS A 48 -18.21 -0.01 17.96
CA CYS A 48 -19.12 -0.79 18.77
C CYS A 48 -19.58 -2.03 17.99
N LEU A 49 -19.09 -3.21 18.38
CA LEU A 49 -19.54 -4.49 17.84
C LEU A 49 -20.47 -5.21 18.81
N ASN A 50 -20.37 -4.88 20.10
CA ASN A 50 -21.20 -5.44 21.16
C ASN A 50 -21.87 -4.30 21.92
N LYS A 51 -23.21 -4.26 21.87
CA LYS A 51 -24.04 -3.21 22.50
C LYS A 51 -24.14 -3.31 24.04
N GLN A 52 -23.66 -4.39 24.65
CA GLN A 52 -23.67 -4.47 26.12
C GLN A 52 -22.63 -3.51 26.68
N ILE A 53 -23.07 -2.43 27.27
CA ILE A 53 -22.24 -1.44 27.98
C ILE A 53 -22.02 -1.92 29.40
N GLY A 54 -20.87 -2.53 29.67
CA GLY A 54 -20.46 -2.85 31.05
C GLY A 54 -19.57 -1.77 31.64
N ILE A 55 -19.85 -1.35 32.86
CA ILE A 55 -19.12 -0.28 33.57
C ILE A 55 -17.62 -0.64 33.77
N ASN A 56 -17.25 -1.92 33.79
CA ASN A 56 -15.87 -2.43 33.95
C ASN A 56 -15.36 -3.13 32.70
N SER A 57 -15.07 -2.40 31.63
CA SER A 57 -14.52 -2.99 30.40
C SER A 57 -13.00 -3.16 30.49
N LYS A 58 -12.50 -4.40 30.41
CA LYS A 58 -11.08 -4.71 30.31
C LYS A 58 -10.55 -4.24 28.95
N ARG A 59 -9.43 -3.51 28.94
CA ARG A 59 -8.70 -3.17 27.71
C ARG A 59 -7.66 -4.26 27.43
N ILE A 60 -7.72 -4.80 26.23
CA ILE A 60 -6.77 -5.82 25.73
C ILE A 60 -5.93 -5.15 24.65
N SER A 61 -4.62 -5.17 24.81
CA SER A 61 -3.68 -4.68 23.82
C SER A 61 -2.75 -5.81 23.40
N ASP A 62 -2.36 -5.79 22.12
CA ASP A 62 -1.34 -6.66 21.56
C ASP A 62 0.07 -6.03 21.76
N PRO A 63 1.13 -6.83 22.05
CA PRO A 63 2.50 -6.31 22.21
C PRO A 63 3.00 -5.56 20.96
N ASN A 64 2.65 -6.05 19.77
CA ASN A 64 3.00 -5.46 18.48
C ASN A 64 1.94 -4.49 17.96
N ASN A 65 1.00 -4.09 18.84
CA ASN A 65 -0.06 -3.13 18.55
C ASN A 65 -0.87 -3.51 17.28
N TYR A 66 -1.10 -4.82 17.09
CA TYR A 66 -1.86 -5.43 15.97
C TYR A 66 -1.20 -5.30 14.59
N PHE A 67 0.05 -4.88 14.50
CA PHE A 67 0.74 -4.78 13.21
C PHE A 67 1.25 -6.13 12.70
N TYR A 68 1.88 -6.92 13.56
CA TYR A 68 2.43 -8.26 13.27
C TYR A 68 1.67 -9.38 13.99
N THR A 69 0.36 -9.35 13.95
CA THR A 69 -0.44 -10.40 14.62
C THR A 69 -0.46 -11.65 13.74
N SER A 70 0.22 -12.71 14.18
CA SER A 70 0.38 -13.98 13.43
C SER A 70 -0.88 -14.84 13.43
N ASP A 71 -1.64 -14.84 14.54
CA ASP A 71 -2.75 -15.76 14.76
C ASP A 71 -4.09 -15.07 14.66
N LEU A 72 -4.39 -14.52 13.47
CA LEU A 72 -5.70 -13.95 13.22
C LEU A 72 -6.71 -15.07 12.99
N PRO A 73 -7.85 -15.04 13.70
CA PRO A 73 -8.89 -16.06 13.54
C PRO A 73 -9.49 -16.03 12.14
N ASN A 74 -9.78 -17.20 11.61
CA ASN A 74 -10.56 -17.32 10.37
C ASN A 74 -12.01 -16.96 10.66
N ILE A 75 -12.50 -15.86 10.08
CA ILE A 75 -13.83 -15.32 10.28
C ILE A 75 -14.40 -14.78 8.97
N ASP A 76 -15.65 -14.36 8.99
CA ASP A 76 -16.27 -13.66 7.86
C ASP A 76 -15.48 -12.38 7.54
N TYR A 77 -14.63 -12.47 6.53
CA TYR A 77 -13.77 -11.40 6.10
C TYR A 77 -14.56 -10.22 5.52
N ASN A 78 -15.72 -10.46 4.90
CA ASN A 78 -16.56 -9.40 4.35
C ASN A 78 -17.07 -8.47 5.44
N ARG A 79 -17.41 -9.03 6.62
CA ARG A 79 -17.80 -8.21 7.78
C ARG A 79 -16.66 -7.31 8.25
N VAL A 80 -15.43 -7.83 8.28
CA VAL A 80 -14.23 -7.02 8.65
C VAL A 80 -14.02 -5.89 7.66
N LEU A 81 -14.08 -6.19 6.36
CA LEU A 81 -13.93 -5.19 5.30
C LEU A 81 -15.01 -4.13 5.35
N GLN A 82 -16.26 -4.51 5.60
CA GLN A 82 -17.35 -3.53 5.72
C GLN A 82 -17.12 -2.56 6.87
N ILE A 83 -16.77 -3.07 8.05
CA ILE A 83 -16.47 -2.24 9.23
C ILE A 83 -15.28 -1.30 8.95
N LEU A 84 -14.23 -1.82 8.30
CA LEU A 84 -13.05 -1.05 7.91
C LEU A 84 -13.42 0.07 6.93
N LYS A 85 -14.19 -0.27 5.88
CA LYS A 85 -14.69 0.69 4.88
C LYS A 85 -15.55 1.78 5.53
N ASP A 86 -16.40 1.44 6.50
CA ASP A 86 -17.24 2.40 7.23
C ASP A 86 -16.42 3.38 8.07
N CYS A 87 -15.23 3.00 8.50
CA CYS A 87 -14.32 3.87 9.24
C CYS A 87 -13.52 4.80 8.34
N PHE A 88 -13.27 4.43 7.10
CA PHE A 88 -12.40 5.20 6.20
C PHE A 88 -13.09 6.49 5.74
N THR A 89 -12.34 7.61 5.76
CA THR A 89 -12.93 8.94 5.50
C THR A 89 -13.04 9.29 4.03
N ILE A 90 -12.21 8.68 3.15
CA ILE A 90 -12.24 8.97 1.73
C ILE A 90 -13.34 8.13 1.08
N LYS A 91 -14.37 8.83 0.60
CA LYS A 91 -15.56 8.29 -0.06
C LYS A 91 -15.68 8.93 -1.46
N ASP A 92 -16.62 8.45 -2.25
CA ASP A 92 -17.03 9.03 -3.53
C ASP A 92 -15.86 9.29 -4.47
N VAL A 93 -15.06 8.24 -4.67
CA VAL A 93 -13.90 8.26 -5.55
C VAL A 93 -14.35 8.11 -7.00
N LYS A 94 -13.96 9.08 -7.84
CA LYS A 94 -14.20 9.00 -9.29
C LYS A 94 -13.34 7.89 -9.89
N ALA A 95 -13.96 6.96 -10.61
CA ALA A 95 -13.25 5.95 -11.38
C ALA A 95 -12.46 6.61 -12.51
N LEU A 96 -11.25 6.14 -12.76
CA LEU A 96 -10.45 6.44 -13.93
C LEU A 96 -10.90 5.55 -15.10
N ASP A 97 -10.46 5.90 -16.32
CA ASP A 97 -10.71 5.08 -17.49
C ASP A 97 -10.00 3.72 -17.37
N ALA A 98 -10.58 2.68 -17.98
CA ALA A 98 -10.01 1.33 -17.94
C ALA A 98 -8.62 1.23 -18.59
N GLU A 99 -8.31 2.18 -19.47
CA GLU A 99 -7.04 2.30 -20.19
C GLU A 99 -6.02 3.21 -19.48
N ASP A 100 -6.37 3.76 -18.31
CA ASP A 100 -5.45 4.59 -17.53
C ASP A 100 -4.58 3.71 -16.63
N LEU A 101 -3.36 4.18 -16.36
CA LEU A 101 -2.40 3.55 -15.46
C LEU A 101 -2.04 4.48 -14.31
N VAL A 102 -2.05 3.98 -13.09
CA VAL A 102 -1.47 4.66 -11.93
C VAL A 102 -0.21 3.94 -11.50
N ILE A 103 0.93 4.63 -11.56
CA ILE A 103 2.24 4.13 -11.11
C ILE A 103 2.54 4.75 -9.75
N HIS A 104 2.62 3.92 -8.72
CA HIS A 104 3.09 4.33 -7.40
C HIS A 104 4.57 4.00 -7.24
N ILE A 105 5.40 5.03 -7.10
CA ILE A 105 6.84 4.90 -6.83
C ILE A 105 7.11 5.28 -5.38
N ARG A 106 7.54 4.31 -4.58
CA ARG A 106 8.01 4.57 -3.21
C ARG A 106 9.26 5.46 -3.26
N SER A 107 9.25 6.52 -2.46
CA SER A 107 10.33 7.48 -2.31
C SER A 107 10.51 7.85 -0.83
N GLY A 108 11.05 9.01 -0.49
CA GLY A 108 11.14 9.53 0.86
C GLY A 108 12.24 8.89 1.69
N ASP A 109 11.88 8.43 2.88
CA ASP A 109 12.78 7.92 3.92
C ASP A 109 13.73 6.78 3.49
N ILE A 110 13.36 6.04 2.45
CA ILE A 110 14.21 4.97 1.90
C ILE A 110 15.40 5.50 1.09
N PHE A 111 15.40 6.78 0.75
CA PHE A 111 16.50 7.49 0.09
C PHE A 111 17.23 8.48 1.03
N ASP A 112 16.99 8.40 2.34
CA ASP A 112 17.72 9.15 3.34
C ASP A 112 19.07 8.49 3.66
N LYS A 113 19.85 9.13 4.54
CA LYS A 113 21.23 8.72 4.86
C LYS A 113 21.34 7.30 5.44
N ASP A 114 20.37 6.88 6.27
CA ASP A 114 20.35 5.59 6.97
C ASP A 114 19.05 4.81 6.66
N PRO A 115 18.90 4.31 5.42
CA PRO A 115 17.69 3.64 5.01
C PRO A 115 17.60 2.23 5.60
N HIS A 116 16.38 1.72 5.77
CA HIS A 116 16.20 0.33 6.18
C HIS A 116 16.74 -0.63 5.12
N PRO A 117 17.64 -1.58 5.47
CA PRO A 117 18.38 -2.39 4.52
C PRO A 117 17.53 -3.35 3.67
N GLY A 118 16.32 -3.64 4.09
CA GLY A 118 15.38 -4.51 3.36
C GLY A 118 14.50 -3.80 2.33
N TYR A 119 14.59 -2.48 2.19
CA TYR A 119 13.73 -1.71 1.28
C TYR A 119 14.37 -1.55 -0.10
N ILE A 120 14.30 -2.58 -0.93
CA ILE A 120 14.80 -2.54 -2.30
C ILE A 120 13.67 -2.13 -3.23
N MET A 121 13.88 -1.03 -3.95
CA MET A 121 12.90 -0.51 -4.91
C MET A 121 13.09 -1.14 -6.28
N PRO A 122 12.00 -1.34 -7.05
CA PRO A 122 12.11 -1.83 -8.42
C PRO A 122 12.98 -0.90 -9.29
N PRO A 123 13.71 -1.47 -10.27
CA PRO A 123 14.50 -0.71 -11.22
C PRO A 123 13.62 0.04 -12.22
N LEU A 124 14.20 1.00 -12.93
CA LEU A 124 13.54 1.74 -14.01
C LEU A 124 12.98 0.81 -15.10
N SER A 125 13.71 -0.26 -15.44
CA SER A 125 13.27 -1.26 -16.43
C SER A 125 11.91 -1.85 -16.10
N TYR A 126 11.63 -2.17 -14.84
CA TYR A 126 10.33 -2.68 -14.39
C TYR A 126 9.16 -1.79 -14.83
N TYR A 127 9.26 -0.50 -14.64
CA TYR A 127 8.22 0.45 -15.03
C TYR A 127 8.14 0.62 -16.55
N VAL A 128 9.30 0.67 -17.21
CA VAL A 128 9.40 0.81 -18.68
C VAL A 128 8.80 -0.41 -19.40
N ASP A 129 9.07 -1.62 -18.92
CA ASP A 129 8.56 -2.86 -19.52
C ASP A 129 7.03 -2.92 -19.40
N ILE A 130 6.46 -2.55 -18.26
CA ILE A 130 5.01 -2.49 -18.08
C ILE A 130 4.39 -1.48 -19.06
N ILE A 131 4.98 -0.29 -19.20
CA ILE A 131 4.47 0.74 -20.10
C ILE A 131 4.54 0.27 -21.56
N ARG A 132 5.64 -0.39 -21.97
CA ARG A 132 5.85 -0.87 -23.35
C ARG A 132 5.00 -2.07 -23.72
N ALA A 133 4.76 -2.97 -22.75
CA ALA A 133 3.96 -4.18 -22.98
C ALA A 133 2.45 -3.90 -23.08
N ASN A 134 2.01 -2.66 -22.81
CA ASN A 134 0.59 -2.32 -22.79
C ASN A 134 0.35 -0.98 -23.50
N THR A 135 -0.90 -0.75 -23.90
CA THR A 135 -1.35 0.54 -24.44
C THR A 135 -2.17 1.26 -23.37
N PHE A 136 -1.58 2.28 -22.74
CA PHE A 136 -2.27 3.13 -21.79
C PHE A 136 -2.57 4.50 -22.38
N LYS A 137 -3.76 5.04 -22.07
CA LYS A 137 -4.24 6.35 -22.55
C LYS A 137 -3.61 7.49 -21.76
N ILE A 138 -3.71 7.41 -20.43
CA ILE A 138 -3.10 8.36 -19.50
C ILE A 138 -2.32 7.57 -18.46
N ILE A 139 -1.11 8.04 -18.17
CA ILE A 139 -0.28 7.48 -17.11
C ILE A 139 -0.13 8.53 -16.02
N TYR A 140 -0.58 8.20 -14.82
CA TYR A 140 -0.39 9.00 -13.60
C TYR A 140 0.75 8.41 -12.79
N LEU A 141 1.72 9.24 -12.41
CA LEU A 141 2.77 8.84 -11.50
C LEU A 141 2.53 9.48 -10.14
N ILE A 142 2.64 8.68 -9.08
CA ILE A 142 2.45 9.08 -7.69
C ILE A 142 3.71 8.79 -6.91
N ALA A 143 4.24 9.78 -6.22
CA ALA A 143 5.34 9.66 -5.28
C ALA A 143 5.26 10.76 -4.21
N GLU A 144 5.82 10.51 -3.02
CA GLU A 144 5.81 11.50 -1.94
C GLU A 144 6.84 12.64 -2.13
N ASP A 145 7.90 12.37 -2.88
CA ASP A 145 8.94 13.32 -3.30
C ASP A 145 9.66 12.78 -4.56
N GLN A 146 10.75 13.42 -4.98
CA GLN A 146 11.51 13.03 -6.18
C GLN A 146 12.90 12.43 -5.86
N LYS A 147 13.11 11.92 -4.66
CA LYS A 147 14.42 11.32 -4.29
C LYS A 147 14.68 10.01 -5.02
N ASN A 148 13.62 9.25 -5.36
CA ASN A 148 13.78 8.03 -6.17
C ASN A 148 14.21 8.40 -7.60
N PRO A 149 15.39 7.97 -8.07
CA PRO A 149 15.93 8.37 -9.38
C PRO A 149 15.08 7.88 -10.56
N CYS A 150 14.31 6.81 -10.38
CA CYS A 150 13.41 6.31 -11.42
C CYS A 150 12.31 7.31 -11.79
N ILE A 151 11.92 8.22 -10.89
CA ILE A 151 10.89 9.22 -11.16
C ILE A 151 11.34 10.14 -12.31
N ASN A 152 12.48 10.82 -12.11
CA ASN A 152 13.02 11.74 -13.12
C ASN A 152 13.38 11.02 -14.43
N ALA A 153 13.89 9.80 -14.34
CA ALA A 153 14.21 8.99 -15.51
C ALA A 153 12.95 8.62 -16.32
N LEU A 154 11.86 8.22 -15.66
CA LEU A 154 10.56 7.96 -16.32
C LEU A 154 9.98 9.20 -16.98
N LEU A 155 9.98 10.34 -16.27
CA LEU A 155 9.46 11.60 -16.82
C LEU A 155 10.24 12.07 -18.05
N LYS A 156 11.56 11.80 -18.09
CA LYS A 156 12.41 12.08 -19.26
C LYS A 156 12.08 11.15 -20.44
N LEU A 157 11.84 9.87 -20.18
CA LEU A 157 11.52 8.88 -21.23
C LEU A 157 10.08 9.05 -21.74
N TYR A 158 9.16 9.42 -20.88
CA TYR A 158 7.74 9.56 -21.18
C TYR A 158 7.19 10.92 -20.72
N PRO A 159 7.44 12.01 -21.50
CA PRO A 159 7.04 13.37 -21.10
C PRO A 159 5.52 13.58 -20.96
N THR A 160 4.72 12.62 -21.42
CA THR A 160 3.25 12.66 -21.32
C THR A 160 2.73 12.12 -19.98
N ILE A 161 3.59 11.53 -19.13
CA ILE A 161 3.23 11.09 -17.80
C ILE A 161 2.77 12.30 -16.96
N GLN A 162 1.60 12.18 -16.37
CA GLN A 162 1.07 13.20 -15.47
C GLN A 162 1.68 13.00 -14.07
N PHE A 163 2.51 13.95 -13.65
CA PHE A 163 3.15 13.94 -12.36
C PHE A 163 3.10 15.33 -11.72
N GLU A 164 2.61 15.39 -10.49
CA GLU A 164 2.63 16.55 -9.64
C GLU A 164 2.79 16.07 -8.19
N LEU A 165 3.64 16.73 -7.42
CA LEU A 165 3.69 16.49 -5.97
C LEU A 165 2.43 17.08 -5.33
N GLN A 166 1.61 16.24 -4.78
CA GLN A 166 0.29 16.59 -4.27
C GLN A 166 0.03 16.03 -2.87
N PRO A 167 -0.98 16.56 -2.16
CA PRO A 167 -1.37 16.00 -0.87
C PRO A 167 -1.77 14.53 -0.98
N LEU A 168 -1.34 13.70 -0.02
CA LEU A 168 -1.60 12.25 0.04
C LEU A 168 -3.07 11.88 -0.21
N GLU A 169 -4.02 12.75 0.16
CA GLU A 169 -5.45 12.50 -0.10
C GLU A 169 -5.78 12.43 -1.59
N LYS A 170 -5.14 13.27 -2.42
CA LYS A 170 -5.31 13.23 -3.87
C LYS A 170 -4.71 11.95 -4.46
N ASP A 171 -3.53 11.55 -3.97
CA ASP A 171 -2.88 10.29 -4.37
C ASP A 171 -3.75 9.09 -4.04
N ILE A 172 -4.32 9.05 -2.83
CA ILE A 172 -5.26 8.01 -2.44
C ILE A 172 -6.46 7.96 -3.39
N ARG A 173 -7.04 9.11 -3.75
CA ARG A 173 -8.19 9.16 -4.68
C ARG A 173 -7.81 8.63 -6.07
N LEU A 174 -6.63 8.96 -6.59
CA LEU A 174 -6.13 8.42 -7.86
C LEU A 174 -5.97 6.90 -7.77
N ILE A 175 -5.32 6.38 -6.73
CA ILE A 175 -5.15 4.93 -6.53
C ILE A 175 -6.49 4.22 -6.44
N LEU A 176 -7.42 4.72 -5.62
CA LEU A 176 -8.72 4.08 -5.43
C LEU A 176 -9.60 4.14 -6.69
N GLY A 177 -9.41 5.14 -7.53
CA GLY A 177 -10.12 5.29 -8.82
C GLY A 177 -9.53 4.46 -9.95
N ALA A 178 -8.27 4.00 -9.83
CA ALA A 178 -7.57 3.31 -10.89
C ALA A 178 -8.13 1.92 -11.17
N VAL A 179 -8.04 1.50 -12.44
CA VAL A 179 -8.27 0.11 -12.88
C VAL A 179 -6.95 -0.65 -12.91
N ASN A 180 -5.88 -0.02 -13.40
CA ASN A 180 -4.54 -0.59 -13.49
C ASN A 180 -3.59 0.15 -12.55
N VAL A 181 -2.88 -0.58 -11.71
CA VAL A 181 -1.94 -0.02 -10.73
C VAL A 181 -0.59 -0.72 -10.82
N VAL A 182 0.48 0.06 -10.90
CA VAL A 182 1.85 -0.44 -10.71
C VAL A 182 2.24 -0.16 -9.26
N SER A 183 2.54 -1.22 -8.54
CA SER A 183 3.01 -1.15 -7.15
C SER A 183 4.54 -1.24 -7.11
N SER A 184 5.17 -0.34 -6.37
CA SER A 184 6.56 -0.51 -5.96
C SER A 184 6.62 -1.41 -4.71
N TYR A 185 7.51 -1.12 -3.78
CA TYR A 185 7.61 -1.85 -2.51
C TYR A 185 6.88 -1.12 -1.37
N GLY A 186 6.19 -1.86 -0.50
CA GLY A 186 5.55 -1.32 0.69
C GLY A 186 4.07 -1.69 0.82
N SER A 187 3.46 -1.30 1.94
CA SER A 187 2.11 -1.70 2.31
C SER A 187 0.98 -0.80 1.76
N MET A 188 1.31 0.33 1.13
CA MET A 188 0.31 1.34 0.79
C MET A 188 -0.71 0.83 -0.22
N ILE A 189 -0.25 0.29 -1.36
CA ILE A 189 -1.16 -0.18 -2.44
C ILE A 189 -2.01 -1.35 -1.94
N ASP A 190 -1.40 -2.35 -1.29
CA ASP A 190 -2.15 -3.49 -0.76
C ASP A 190 -3.22 -3.07 0.24
N SER A 191 -2.90 -2.11 1.10
CA SER A 191 -3.85 -1.64 2.11
C SER A 191 -4.99 -0.84 1.49
N LEU A 192 -4.71 -0.01 0.48
CA LEU A 192 -5.72 0.77 -0.23
C LEU A 192 -6.61 -0.11 -1.11
N LEU A 193 -6.10 -1.25 -1.60
CA LEU A 193 -6.88 -2.24 -2.33
C LEU A 193 -8.15 -2.66 -1.57
N LEU A 194 -8.08 -2.72 -0.24
CA LEU A 194 -9.24 -3.07 0.61
C LEU A 194 -10.42 -2.09 0.50
N PHE A 195 -10.18 -0.87 0.03
CA PHE A 195 -11.19 0.18 -0.12
C PHE A 195 -11.62 0.42 -1.56
N SER A 196 -10.85 -0.07 -2.55
CA SER A 196 -11.17 0.13 -3.97
C SER A 196 -12.18 -0.90 -4.46
N ASN A 197 -13.12 -0.43 -5.28
CA ASN A 197 -13.98 -1.27 -6.11
C ASN A 197 -13.58 -1.23 -7.60
N ASN A 198 -12.60 -0.38 -7.94
CA ASN A 198 -12.20 -0.11 -9.33
C ASN A 198 -10.99 -0.91 -9.76
N ILE A 199 -10.01 -1.16 -8.86
CA ILE A 199 -8.77 -1.86 -9.16
C ILE A 199 -9.07 -3.27 -9.64
N LYS A 200 -8.61 -3.59 -10.87
CA LYS A 200 -8.76 -4.91 -11.50
C LYS A 200 -7.41 -5.57 -11.77
N ARG A 201 -6.34 -4.77 -11.92
CA ARG A 201 -5.02 -5.26 -12.28
C ARG A 201 -3.93 -4.56 -11.47
N ILE A 202 -3.03 -5.36 -10.89
CA ILE A 202 -1.88 -4.86 -10.13
C ILE A 202 -0.60 -5.51 -10.67
N TYR A 203 0.33 -4.68 -11.15
CA TYR A 203 1.69 -5.07 -11.49
C TYR A 203 2.57 -4.98 -10.26
N ARG A 204 3.38 -6.02 -10.00
CA ARG A 204 4.18 -6.15 -8.78
C ARG A 204 5.55 -6.79 -9.05
N PRO A 205 6.60 -6.40 -8.32
CA PRO A 205 7.84 -7.14 -8.29
C PRO A 205 7.66 -8.48 -7.52
N SER A 206 8.35 -9.54 -7.95
CA SER A 206 8.27 -10.90 -7.36
C SER A 206 8.53 -10.93 -5.86
N TYR A 207 9.49 -10.17 -5.39
CA TYR A 207 9.88 -10.12 -3.98
C TYR A 207 8.94 -9.29 -3.08
N SER A 208 7.91 -8.68 -3.63
CA SER A 208 6.93 -7.93 -2.83
C SER A 208 5.86 -8.88 -2.27
N THR A 209 5.72 -8.93 -0.95
CA THR A 209 4.70 -9.75 -0.30
C THR A 209 3.30 -9.23 -0.64
N ILE A 210 2.41 -10.12 -1.07
CA ILE A 210 0.97 -9.80 -1.23
C ILE A 210 0.33 -9.88 0.16
N LEU A 211 0.02 -8.73 0.74
CA LEU A 211 -0.59 -8.65 2.07
C LEU A 211 -2.06 -9.07 2.07
N PHE A 212 -2.79 -8.72 1.00
CA PHE A 212 -4.20 -9.04 0.82
C PHE A 212 -4.43 -9.47 -0.62
N LYS A 213 -4.82 -10.73 -0.82
CA LYS A 213 -5.19 -11.27 -2.13
C LYS A 213 -6.71 -11.22 -2.29
N LEU A 214 -7.17 -10.45 -3.27
CA LEU A 214 -8.59 -10.38 -3.65
C LEU A 214 -8.81 -11.15 -4.95
N GLU A 215 -9.82 -12.02 -4.98
CA GLU A 215 -10.15 -12.85 -6.15
C GLU A 215 -10.55 -12.02 -7.38
N SER A 216 -11.09 -10.82 -7.15
CA SER A 216 -11.51 -9.91 -8.22
C SER A 216 -10.37 -9.12 -8.87
N VAL A 217 -9.12 -9.33 -8.43
CA VAL A 217 -7.94 -8.59 -8.87
C VAL A 217 -6.93 -9.54 -9.50
N GLU A 218 -6.50 -9.21 -10.69
CA GLU A 218 -5.40 -9.87 -11.40
C GLU A 218 -4.05 -9.31 -10.89
N TYR A 219 -3.15 -10.21 -10.51
CA TYR A 219 -1.81 -9.86 -10.03
C TYR A 219 -0.79 -10.30 -11.10
N ILE A 220 -0.15 -9.32 -11.74
CA ILE A 220 0.90 -9.53 -12.74
C ILE A 220 2.24 -9.37 -12.04
N ILE A 221 2.97 -10.45 -11.93
CA ILE A 221 4.23 -10.53 -11.18
C ILE A 221 5.40 -10.46 -12.16
N THR A 222 6.28 -9.48 -11.98
CA THR A 222 7.55 -9.38 -12.70
C THR A 222 8.64 -10.01 -11.86
N ASP A 223 9.36 -10.96 -12.42
CA ASP A 223 10.51 -11.56 -11.75
C ASP A 223 11.67 -10.57 -11.68
N LEU A 224 12.06 -10.23 -10.46
CA LEU A 224 13.14 -9.32 -10.13
C LEU A 224 14.02 -9.87 -8.98
N ASP A 225 14.03 -11.19 -8.76
CA ASP A 225 14.72 -11.78 -7.61
C ASP A 225 16.23 -11.60 -7.74
N GLU A 226 16.84 -11.81 -8.91
CA GLU A 226 18.27 -11.57 -9.15
C GLU A 226 18.63 -10.09 -8.95
N TYR A 227 17.79 -9.17 -9.42
CA TYR A 227 17.99 -7.75 -9.17
C TYR A 227 17.97 -7.44 -7.67
N LYS A 228 16.99 -7.96 -6.93
CA LYS A 228 16.90 -7.80 -5.48
C LYS A 228 18.16 -8.30 -4.77
N GLU A 229 18.67 -9.48 -5.14
CA GLU A 229 19.89 -10.04 -4.59
C GLU A 229 21.09 -9.11 -4.84
N SER A 230 21.24 -8.61 -6.06
CA SER A 230 22.32 -7.69 -6.44
C SER A 230 22.29 -6.34 -5.73
N MET A 231 21.10 -5.95 -5.21
CA MET A 231 20.86 -4.68 -4.53
C MET A 231 20.89 -4.82 -3.00
N SER A 232 20.89 -6.03 -2.47
CA SER A 232 20.85 -6.30 -1.03
C SER A 232 22.25 -6.27 -0.39
N PRO A 233 22.42 -5.70 0.80
CA PRO A 233 21.43 -4.87 1.50
C PRO A 233 21.37 -3.45 0.93
N TRP A 234 20.19 -2.85 0.97
CA TRP A 234 20.02 -1.45 0.53
C TRP A 234 20.82 -0.49 1.43
N ARG A 235 21.57 0.41 0.81
CA ARG A 235 22.43 1.40 1.50
C ARG A 235 22.33 2.80 0.88
N ASN A 236 21.51 2.95 -0.16
CA ASN A 236 21.37 4.20 -0.92
C ASN A 236 22.72 4.72 -1.46
N THR A 237 23.58 3.81 -1.92
CA THR A 237 24.88 4.18 -2.51
C THR A 237 24.70 4.63 -3.96
N GLN A 238 25.64 5.43 -4.47
CA GLN A 238 25.62 5.86 -5.86
C GLN A 238 25.59 4.65 -6.83
N GLU A 239 26.34 3.59 -6.56
CA GLU A 239 26.32 2.36 -7.35
C GLU A 239 24.91 1.73 -7.41
N GLN A 240 24.19 1.69 -6.27
CA GLN A 240 22.83 1.19 -6.23
C GLN A 240 21.85 2.10 -6.99
N LEU A 241 22.01 3.42 -6.87
CA LEU A 241 21.20 4.38 -7.63
C LEU A 241 21.43 4.25 -9.14
N ASP A 242 22.68 4.08 -9.56
CA ASP A 242 23.02 3.86 -10.98
C ASP A 242 22.44 2.55 -11.51
N LYS A 243 22.48 1.47 -10.72
CA LYS A 243 21.81 0.20 -11.04
C LYS A 243 20.29 0.35 -11.19
N MET A 244 19.66 1.18 -10.36
CA MET A 244 18.21 1.40 -10.44
C MET A 244 17.77 2.01 -11.77
N ILE A 245 18.57 2.90 -12.36
CA ILE A 245 18.22 3.60 -13.60
C ILE A 245 18.81 2.95 -14.85
N ASN A 246 19.60 1.88 -14.69
CA ASN A 246 20.21 1.18 -15.83
C ASN A 246 19.16 0.40 -16.63
N LEU A 247 19.03 0.73 -17.92
CA LEU A 247 18.11 0.08 -18.85
C LEU A 247 18.72 -1.11 -19.59
N SER A 248 19.98 -1.48 -19.32
CA SER A 248 20.62 -2.62 -20.00
C SER A 248 19.96 -3.97 -19.67
N ASN A 249 19.15 -4.02 -18.62
CA ASN A 249 18.38 -5.20 -18.19
C ASN A 249 16.95 -5.22 -18.77
N LEU A 250 16.63 -4.40 -19.78
CA LEU A 250 15.36 -4.50 -20.48
C LEU A 250 15.25 -5.89 -21.08
N GLN A 251 14.33 -6.69 -20.59
CA GLN A 251 13.94 -7.92 -21.28
C GLN A 251 13.20 -7.49 -22.54
N TYR A 252 13.86 -7.61 -23.67
CA TYR A 252 13.19 -7.48 -24.96
C TYR A 252 12.20 -8.66 -25.07
N ILE A 253 10.93 -8.35 -24.90
CA ILE A 253 9.84 -9.26 -25.28
C ILE A 253 9.66 -9.19 -26.78
#